data_24e3adb66ccb27bdfbb879f7d7b8bbc9
#
_entry.id   24e3adb66ccb27bdfbb879f7d7b8bbc9
#
_cell.length_a   1.000
_cell.length_b   1.000
_cell.length_c   1.000
_cell.angle_alpha   90.00
_cell.angle_beta   90.00
_cell.angle_gamma   90.00
#
_symmetry.space_group_name_H-M   'P 1'
#
loop_
_entity.id
_entity.type
_entity.pdbx_description
1 polymer ?
#
loop_
_entity_poly.entity_id
_entity_poly.type
_entity_poly.pdbx_seq_one_letter_code
_entity_poly.pdbx_strand_id
1 'polypeptide(L)'
;LDKVFFGAWIELEDEEGEILRYRIVGEDEIDLPHGYISVDAPLARGLIGKFVDDEVTVRLPKGETTYFIAKVQYERPHWDKRPTPEFS
;
A
#
# COMPACT_ATOMS: atom_id res chain seq x y z
N LEU A 1 9.18 -5.89 10.33
CA LEU A 1 7.84 -5.60 10.81
C LEU A 1 6.80 -6.08 9.84
N ASP A 2 5.78 -6.76 10.37
CA ASP A 2 4.69 -7.28 9.55
C ASP A 2 3.46 -6.41 9.60
N LYS A 3 3.53 -5.28 10.31
CA LYS A 3 2.38 -4.40 10.52
C LYS A 3 2.46 -3.20 9.57
N VAL A 4 1.30 -2.78 9.08
CA VAL A 4 1.23 -1.67 8.13
C VAL A 4 1.24 -0.34 8.87
N PHE A 5 2.24 0.49 8.56
CA PHE A 5 2.35 1.85 9.06
C PHE A 5 2.74 2.78 7.91
N PHE A 6 2.85 4.06 8.22
CA PHE A 6 3.34 5.05 7.28
C PHE A 6 4.68 4.61 6.69
N GLY A 7 4.82 4.76 5.39
CA GLY A 7 6.06 4.41 4.70
C GLY A 7 6.16 2.99 4.23
N ALA A 8 5.21 2.14 4.59
CA ALA A 8 5.24 0.73 4.19
C ALA A 8 5.05 0.56 2.69
N TRP A 9 5.81 -0.37 2.10
CA TRP A 9 5.49 -0.95 0.80
C TRP A 9 4.66 -2.18 1.05
N ILE A 10 3.56 -2.34 0.31
CA ILE A 10 2.55 -3.36 0.57
C ILE A 10 2.21 -4.10 -0.71
N GLU A 11 2.07 -5.41 -0.62
CA GLU A 11 1.47 -6.20 -1.69
C GLU A 11 0.14 -6.73 -1.18
N LEU A 12 -0.91 -6.45 -1.94
CA LEU A 12 -2.25 -6.90 -1.64
C LEU A 12 -2.71 -7.87 -2.72
N GLU A 13 -3.53 -8.81 -2.31
CA GLU A 13 -4.20 -9.69 -3.28
C GLU A 13 -5.68 -9.39 -3.21
N ASP A 14 -6.30 -9.14 -4.38
CA ASP A 14 -7.72 -8.87 -4.40
C ASP A 14 -8.52 -10.17 -4.51
N GLU A 15 -9.85 -10.04 -4.61
CA GLU A 15 -10.72 -11.21 -4.62
C GLU A 15 -10.58 -12.04 -5.89
N GLU A 16 -9.94 -11.49 -6.90
CA GLU A 16 -9.72 -12.20 -8.16
C GLU A 16 -8.32 -12.78 -8.25
N GLY A 17 -7.53 -12.67 -7.17
CA GLY A 17 -6.17 -13.21 -7.14
C GLY A 17 -5.14 -12.28 -7.75
N GLU A 18 -5.48 -11.05 -8.08
CA GLU A 18 -4.54 -10.09 -8.64
C GLU A 18 -3.70 -9.45 -7.55
N ILE A 19 -2.43 -9.24 -7.84
CA ILE A 19 -1.52 -8.61 -6.89
C ILE A 19 -1.43 -7.12 -7.20
N LEU A 20 -1.68 -6.31 -6.17
CA LEU A 20 -1.60 -4.86 -6.26
C LEU A 20 -0.50 -4.39 -5.32
N ARG A 21 0.29 -3.43 -5.77
CA ARG A 21 1.45 -2.97 -5.02
C ARG A 21 1.35 -1.48 -4.75
N TYR A 22 1.52 -1.13 -3.47
CA TYR A 22 1.35 0.26 -3.02
C TYR A 22 2.44 0.63 -2.02
N ARG A 23 2.65 1.93 -1.89
CA ARG A 23 3.41 2.48 -0.79
C ARG A 23 2.58 3.57 -0.14
N ILE A 24 2.56 3.61 1.20
CA ILE A 24 1.82 4.63 1.94
C ILE A 24 2.75 5.79 2.24
N VAL A 25 2.39 6.98 1.74
CA VAL A 25 3.24 8.17 1.84
C VAL A 25 2.45 9.38 2.29
N GLY A 26 3.15 10.47 2.59
CA GLY A 26 2.54 11.75 2.87
C GLY A 26 2.12 12.46 1.59
N GLU A 27 1.43 13.61 1.75
CA GLU A 27 0.84 14.30 0.60
C GLU A 27 1.89 14.74 -0.42
N ASP A 28 3.10 15.05 0.02
CA ASP A 28 4.13 15.54 -0.88
C ASP A 28 4.71 14.46 -1.77
N GLU A 29 4.43 13.20 -1.48
CA GLU A 29 5.06 12.10 -2.19
C GLU A 29 4.08 11.26 -2.98
N ILE A 30 2.82 11.68 -3.06
CA ILE A 30 1.81 10.91 -3.80
C ILE A 30 2.22 10.77 -5.25
N ASP A 31 2.13 9.55 -5.76
CA ASP A 31 2.53 9.25 -7.14
C ASP A 31 1.73 8.01 -7.56
N LEU A 32 0.50 8.24 -8.00
CA LEU A 32 -0.41 7.14 -8.28
C LEU A 32 0.09 6.18 -9.35
N PRO A 33 0.72 6.65 -10.44
CA PRO A 33 1.26 5.70 -11.42
C PRO A 33 2.28 4.72 -10.83
N HIS A 34 2.98 5.10 -9.77
CA HIS A 34 3.94 4.22 -9.11
C HIS A 34 3.36 3.53 -7.87
N GLY A 35 2.07 3.72 -7.60
CA GLY A 35 1.43 3.09 -6.45
C GLY A 35 1.66 3.79 -5.13
N TYR A 36 2.17 5.01 -5.15
CA TYR A 36 2.38 5.80 -3.93
C TYR A 36 1.08 6.51 -3.57
N ILE A 37 0.42 6.03 -2.52
CA ILE A 37 -0.89 6.55 -2.09
C ILE A 37 -0.77 7.32 -0.80
N SER A 38 -1.66 8.30 -0.63
CA SER A 38 -1.69 9.10 0.58
C SER A 38 -2.06 8.26 1.79
N VAL A 39 -1.41 8.55 2.91
CA VAL A 39 -1.77 7.96 4.19
C VAL A 39 -3.24 8.23 4.54
N ASP A 40 -3.81 9.29 3.99
CA ASP A 40 -5.21 9.64 4.22
C ASP A 40 -6.17 9.04 3.20
N ALA A 41 -5.67 8.36 2.18
CA ALA A 41 -6.54 7.73 1.19
C ALA A 41 -7.37 6.62 1.85
N PRO A 42 -8.61 6.41 1.37
CA PRO A 42 -9.46 5.37 1.97
C PRO A 42 -8.80 4.00 2.06
N LEU A 43 -8.07 3.60 1.02
CA LEU A 43 -7.39 2.31 1.04
C LEU A 43 -6.32 2.28 2.13
N ALA A 44 -5.49 3.32 2.22
CA ALA A 44 -4.43 3.38 3.23
C ALA A 44 -5.02 3.33 4.64
N ARG A 45 -6.10 4.08 4.86
CA ARG A 45 -6.73 4.14 6.18
C ARG A 45 -7.27 2.78 6.60
N GLY A 46 -7.75 2.00 5.66
CA GLY A 46 -8.23 0.66 5.95
C GLY A 46 -7.12 -0.33 6.22
N LEU A 47 -5.91 -0.06 5.75
CA LEU A 47 -4.79 -0.99 5.90
C LEU A 47 -3.92 -0.71 7.12
N ILE A 48 -3.81 0.56 7.52
CA ILE A 48 -2.92 0.93 8.62
C ILE A 48 -3.32 0.20 9.89
N GLY A 49 -2.33 -0.38 10.56
CA GLY A 49 -2.53 -1.15 11.78
C GLY A 49 -2.80 -2.62 11.55
N LYS A 50 -2.96 -3.03 10.32
CA LYS A 50 -3.20 -4.44 9.99
C LYS A 50 -1.88 -5.16 9.76
N PHE A 51 -1.94 -6.49 9.72
CA PHE A 51 -0.74 -7.32 9.62
C PHE A 51 -0.74 -8.13 8.35
N VAL A 52 0.44 -8.61 7.97
CA VAL A 52 0.57 -9.63 6.92
C VAL A 52 -0.37 -10.78 7.26
N ASP A 53 -1.01 -11.31 6.23
CA ASP A 53 -1.99 -12.39 6.30
C ASP A 53 -3.37 -11.96 6.79
N ASP A 54 -3.55 -10.68 7.15
CA ASP A 54 -4.89 -10.19 7.47
C ASP A 54 -5.71 -10.03 6.19
N GLU A 55 -7.00 -10.31 6.34
CA GLU A 55 -7.97 -10.01 5.30
C GLU A 55 -8.70 -8.74 5.72
N VAL A 56 -8.77 -7.77 4.84
CA VAL A 56 -9.28 -6.44 5.15
C VAL A 56 -10.33 -6.04 4.15
N THR A 57 -11.50 -5.60 4.64
CA THR A 57 -12.53 -5.06 3.77
C THR A 57 -12.49 -3.54 3.87
N VAL A 58 -12.33 -2.88 2.74
CA VAL A 58 -12.17 -1.43 2.66
C VAL A 58 -13.33 -0.85 1.87
N ARG A 59 -13.89 0.25 2.38
CA ARG A 59 -14.93 0.96 1.64
C ARG A 59 -14.27 1.99 0.73
N LEU A 60 -14.42 1.77 -0.57
CA LEU A 60 -13.90 2.66 -1.59
C LEU A 60 -15.07 3.34 -2.29
N PRO A 61 -14.82 4.42 -3.07
CA PRO A 61 -15.91 5.10 -3.79
C PRO A 61 -16.75 4.16 -4.66
N LYS A 62 -16.12 3.13 -5.22
CA LYS A 62 -16.84 2.18 -6.08
C LYS A 62 -17.57 1.11 -5.28
N GLY A 63 -17.39 1.06 -3.95
CA GLY A 63 -18.02 0.05 -3.12
C GLY A 63 -17.02 -0.63 -2.22
N GLU A 64 -17.46 -1.62 -1.46
CA GLU A 64 -16.59 -2.37 -0.57
C GLU A 64 -15.76 -3.36 -1.36
N THR A 65 -14.48 -3.46 -1.00
CA THR A 65 -13.56 -4.38 -1.63
C THR A 65 -12.75 -5.08 -0.55
N THR A 66 -12.56 -6.38 -0.69
CA THR A 66 -11.79 -7.17 0.27
C THR A 66 -10.40 -7.46 -0.30
N TYR A 67 -9.39 -7.24 0.53
CA TYR A 67 -8.00 -7.50 0.17
C TYR A 67 -7.36 -8.40 1.19
N PHE A 68 -6.41 -9.19 0.74
CA PHE A 68 -5.55 -10.00 1.59
C PHE A 68 -4.16 -9.35 1.58
N ILE A 69 -3.60 -9.10 2.77
CA ILE A 69 -2.28 -8.48 2.86
C ILE A 69 -1.23 -9.56 2.71
N ALA A 70 -0.62 -9.60 1.52
CA ALA A 70 0.33 -10.66 1.20
C ALA A 70 1.74 -10.33 1.69
N LYS A 71 2.11 -9.04 1.71
CA LYS A 71 3.46 -8.67 2.12
C LYS A 71 3.51 -7.23 2.60
N VAL A 72 4.32 -6.99 3.62
CA VAL A 72 4.60 -5.65 4.14
C VAL A 72 6.10 -5.54 4.32
N GLN A 73 6.71 -4.45 3.83
CA GLN A 73 8.13 -4.25 4.05
C GLN A 73 8.44 -2.76 4.09
N TYR A 74 9.59 -2.44 4.68
CA TYR A 74 10.00 -1.05 4.89
C TYR A 74 11.30 -0.72 4.17
N GLU A 75 11.87 -1.69 3.48
CA GLU A 75 12.98 -1.46 2.58
C GLU A 75 12.47 -1.47 1.16
N ARG A 76 13.07 -0.63 0.31
CA ARG A 76 12.59 -0.47 -1.06
C ARG A 76 12.61 -1.80 -1.80
N PRO A 77 11.45 -2.27 -2.29
CA PRO A 77 11.41 -3.54 -3.01
C PRO A 77 11.90 -3.38 -4.45
N HIS A 78 12.29 -4.49 -5.05
CA HIS A 78 12.78 -4.49 -6.42
C HIS A 78 11.74 -4.03 -7.43
N TRP A 79 10.45 -4.18 -7.11
CA TRP A 79 9.38 -3.79 -8.04
C TRP A 79 9.08 -2.30 -8.00
N ASP A 80 9.66 -1.55 -7.05
CA ASP A 80 9.47 -0.11 -6.99
C ASP A 80 10.40 0.54 -8.00
N LYS A 81 9.85 1.07 -9.08
CA LYS A 81 10.61 1.65 -10.18
C LYS A 81 10.71 3.16 -10.10
N ARG A 82 10.17 3.77 -9.06
CA ARG A 82 10.23 5.22 -8.92
C ARG A 82 11.67 5.66 -8.74
N PRO A 83 12.14 6.68 -9.50
CA PRO A 83 13.51 7.13 -9.37
C PRO A 83 13.81 7.66 -7.96
N THR A 84 15.02 7.37 -7.48
CA THR A 84 15.48 7.91 -6.21
C THR A 84 15.90 9.37 -6.41
N PRO A 85 15.54 10.29 -5.49
CA PRO A 85 16.01 11.67 -5.60
C PRO A 85 17.52 11.73 -5.63
N GLU A 86 18.08 12.60 -6.49
CA GLU A 86 19.51 12.68 -6.68
C GLU A 86 20.23 13.44 -5.60
N PHE A 87 19.53 14.37 -4.99
CA PHE A 87 20.13 15.08 -3.87
C PHE A 87 19.93 14.26 -2.62
N SER A 88 20.77 14.36 -1.73
CA SER A 88 20.55 13.71 -0.44
C SER A 88 21.81 13.66 0.31
#